data_f610aa3cda3e6c2f05b0eeec43f73535
#
_entry.id   f610aa3cda3e6c2f05b0eeec43f73535
#
_cell.length_a   1.000
_cell.length_b   1.000
_cell.length_c   1.000
_cell.angle_alpha   90.00
_cell.angle_beta   90.00
_cell.angle_gamma   90.00
#
_symmetry.space_group_name_H-M   'P 1'
#
loop_
_entity.id
_entity.type
_entity.pdbx_description
1 polymer ?
#
loop_
_entity_poly.entity_id
_entity_poly.type
_entity_poly.pdbx_seq_one_letter_code
_entity_poly.pdbx_strand_id
1 'polypeptide(L)'
;MCRNIKTLFNFDPPATDEEIRAASLQFVRKLSGFNAPSKANESAFGDAIEEVFAVARRLIDRLETSASPRNREEEAAKARQRAAARFGRPASA
;
A
#
# COMPACT_ATOMS: atom_id res chain seq x y z
N MET A 1 -0.17 13.16 -0.62
CA MET A 1 0.03 11.78 -0.20
C MET A 1 -0.70 10.81 -1.11
N CYS A 2 -0.09 9.71 -1.43
CA CYS A 2 -0.69 8.71 -2.31
C CYS A 2 -1.75 7.91 -1.56
N ARG A 3 -2.97 7.90 -2.06
CA ARG A 3 -4.06 7.18 -1.41
C ARG A 3 -4.03 5.68 -1.66
N ASN A 4 -3.27 5.26 -2.66
CA ASN A 4 -3.21 3.85 -3.03
C ASN A 4 -2.16 3.08 -2.25
N ILE A 5 -1.31 3.77 -1.53
CA ILE A 5 -0.27 3.13 -0.73
C ILE A 5 -0.61 3.38 0.72
N LYS A 6 -0.91 2.31 1.42
CA LYS A 6 -1.27 2.41 2.83
C LYS A 6 -0.18 1.85 3.71
N THR A 7 -0.26 2.17 4.98
CA THR A 7 0.65 1.62 5.97
C THR A 7 0.54 0.11 5.98
N LEU A 8 1.67 -0.57 5.95
CA LEU A 8 1.71 -2.03 5.97
C LEU A 8 2.43 -2.59 7.19
N PHE A 9 3.12 -1.73 7.94
CA PHE A 9 3.90 -2.18 9.09
C PHE A 9 3.02 -2.34 10.32
N ASN A 10 3.34 -3.36 11.11
CA ASN A 10 2.76 -3.58 12.43
C ASN A 10 1.26 -3.92 12.38
N PHE A 11 0.93 -4.88 11.52
CA PHE A 11 -0.42 -5.42 11.44
C PHE A 11 -0.43 -6.89 11.85
N ASP A 12 -1.55 -7.36 12.31
CA ASP A 12 -1.76 -8.75 12.63
C ASP A 12 -3.03 -9.21 11.89
N PRO A 13 -2.91 -10.13 10.96
CA PRO A 13 -1.66 -10.79 10.51
C PRO A 13 -0.76 -9.84 9.71
N PRO A 14 0.53 -10.15 9.62
CA PRO A 14 1.48 -9.26 8.95
C PRO A 14 1.18 -9.09 7.47
N ALA A 15 1.74 -8.03 6.91
CA ALA A 15 1.59 -7.77 5.47
C ALA A 15 2.21 -8.91 4.67
N THR A 16 1.52 -9.30 3.61
CA THR A 16 1.99 -10.34 2.73
C THR A 16 2.90 -9.75 1.66
N ASP A 17 3.68 -10.62 1.01
CA ASP A 17 4.51 -10.19 -0.12
C ASP A 17 3.65 -9.56 -1.22
N GLU A 18 2.46 -10.12 -1.44
CA GLU A 18 1.56 -9.57 -2.45
C GLU A 18 1.15 -8.14 -2.13
N GLU A 19 0.88 -7.85 -0.87
CA GLU A 19 0.53 -6.51 -0.47
C GLU A 19 1.69 -5.54 -0.66
N ILE A 20 2.89 -5.97 -0.32
CA ILE A 20 4.08 -5.13 -0.48
C ILE A 20 4.38 -4.91 -1.96
N ARG A 21 4.21 -5.96 -2.77
CA ARG A 21 4.45 -5.86 -4.20
C ARG A 21 3.42 -4.94 -4.86
N ALA A 22 2.17 -5.00 -4.42
CA ALA A 22 1.12 -4.11 -4.93
C ALA A 22 1.44 -2.65 -4.61
N ALA A 23 1.95 -2.38 -3.41
CA ALA A 23 2.36 -1.03 -3.03
C ALA A 23 3.54 -0.57 -3.88
N SER A 24 4.48 -1.48 -4.15
CA SER A 24 5.65 -1.19 -4.99
C SER A 24 5.23 -0.83 -6.41
N LEU A 25 4.26 -1.56 -6.95
CA LEU A 25 3.72 -1.27 -8.27
C LEU A 25 3.09 0.12 -8.31
N GLN A 26 2.31 0.46 -7.29
CA GLN A 26 1.68 1.77 -7.24
C GLN A 26 2.72 2.88 -7.15
N PHE A 27 3.77 2.67 -6.39
CA PHE A 27 4.85 3.64 -6.30
C PHE A 27 5.47 3.89 -7.66
N VAL A 28 5.78 2.82 -8.39
CA VAL A 28 6.41 2.94 -9.71
C VAL A 28 5.46 3.61 -10.70
N ARG A 29 4.17 3.28 -10.65
CA ARG A 29 3.17 3.93 -11.49
C ARG A 29 3.10 5.43 -11.22
N LYS A 30 3.06 5.81 -9.95
CA LYS A 30 2.97 7.21 -9.57
C LYS A 30 4.22 7.97 -9.98
N LEU A 31 5.36 7.35 -9.78
CA LEU A 31 6.63 8.01 -10.07
C LEU A 31 6.83 8.18 -11.57
N SER A 32 6.49 7.18 -12.34
CA SER A 32 6.72 7.19 -13.78
C SER A 32 5.60 7.86 -14.57
N GLY A 33 4.41 7.90 -14.01
CA GLY A 33 3.26 8.41 -14.72
C GLY A 33 2.61 7.40 -15.66
N PHE A 34 3.12 6.15 -15.70
CA PHE A 34 2.56 5.12 -16.54
C PHE A 34 1.72 4.16 -15.72
N ASN A 35 0.53 3.84 -16.18
CA ASN A 35 -0.24 2.77 -15.57
C ASN A 35 0.33 1.41 -15.98
N ALA A 36 0.80 1.31 -17.20
CA ALA A 36 1.46 0.13 -17.71
C ALA A 36 2.60 0.59 -18.62
N PRO A 37 3.71 -0.13 -18.65
CA PRO A 37 4.86 0.31 -19.45
C PRO A 37 4.62 0.05 -20.91
N SER A 38 5.21 0.89 -21.76
CA SER A 38 5.31 0.58 -23.18
C SER A 38 6.28 -0.58 -23.32
N LYS A 39 6.26 -1.22 -24.48
CA LYS A 39 7.13 -2.37 -24.70
C LYS A 39 8.60 -2.04 -24.46
N ALA A 40 9.02 -0.86 -24.88
CA ALA A 40 10.41 -0.44 -24.70
C ALA A 40 10.79 -0.29 -23.23
N ASN A 41 9.81 -0.08 -22.36
CA ASN A 41 10.06 0.19 -20.95
C ASN A 41 9.68 -0.96 -20.01
N GLU A 42 9.24 -2.09 -20.55
CA GLU A 42 8.80 -3.21 -19.72
C GLU A 42 9.89 -3.70 -18.78
N SER A 43 11.10 -3.83 -19.27
CA SER A 43 12.20 -4.32 -18.46
C SER A 43 12.52 -3.36 -17.32
N ALA A 44 12.66 -2.08 -17.64
CA ALA A 44 12.97 -1.08 -16.61
C ALA A 44 11.87 -0.99 -15.58
N PHE A 45 10.61 -1.05 -16.02
CA PHE A 45 9.46 -0.96 -15.14
C PHE A 45 9.41 -2.16 -14.18
N GLY A 46 9.57 -3.36 -14.75
CA GLY A 46 9.56 -4.58 -13.95
C GLY A 46 10.71 -4.65 -12.97
N ASP A 47 11.90 -4.26 -13.42
CA ASP A 47 13.07 -4.24 -12.53
C ASP A 47 12.85 -3.27 -11.37
N ALA A 48 12.28 -2.11 -11.66
CA ALA A 48 12.02 -1.13 -10.62
C ALA A 48 11.04 -1.67 -9.58
N ILE A 49 9.99 -2.34 -10.01
CA ILE A 49 9.01 -2.94 -9.10
C ILE A 49 9.70 -3.95 -8.18
N GLU A 50 10.53 -4.83 -8.76
CA GLU A 50 11.21 -5.85 -7.96
C GLU A 50 12.21 -5.25 -6.98
N GLU A 51 12.92 -4.22 -7.39
CA GLU A 51 13.87 -3.55 -6.50
C GLU A 51 13.19 -2.81 -5.38
N VAL A 52 12.10 -2.11 -5.69
CA VAL A 52 11.32 -1.41 -4.67
C VAL A 52 10.71 -2.42 -3.69
N PHE A 53 10.19 -3.53 -4.22
CA PHE A 53 9.66 -4.59 -3.39
C PHE A 53 10.72 -5.12 -2.43
N ALA A 54 11.93 -5.39 -2.92
CA ALA A 54 12.99 -5.93 -2.09
C ALA A 54 13.37 -4.98 -0.94
N VAL A 55 13.45 -3.68 -1.26
CA VAL A 55 13.77 -2.68 -0.24
C VAL A 55 12.63 -2.57 0.77
N ALA A 56 11.40 -2.53 0.28
CA ALA A 56 10.23 -2.38 1.16
C ALA A 56 10.07 -3.60 2.07
N ARG A 57 10.28 -4.80 1.53
CA ARG A 57 10.22 -6.03 2.32
C ARG A 57 11.26 -6.00 3.44
N ARG A 58 12.47 -5.61 3.09
CA ARG A 58 13.55 -5.54 4.07
C ARG A 58 13.27 -4.48 5.13
N LEU A 59 12.74 -3.34 4.72
CA LEU A 59 12.38 -2.29 5.67
C LEU A 59 11.36 -2.79 6.68
N ILE A 60 10.27 -3.37 6.19
CA ILE A 60 9.18 -3.82 7.06
C ILE A 60 9.68 -4.90 8.01
N ASP A 61 10.54 -5.79 7.55
CA ASP A 61 11.07 -6.87 8.38
C ASP A 61 12.01 -6.36 9.46
N ARG A 62 12.65 -5.22 9.25
CA ARG A 62 13.66 -4.70 10.16
C ARG A 62 13.15 -3.61 11.09
N LEU A 63 11.97 -3.07 10.84
CA LEU A 63 11.40 -2.07 11.72
C LEU A 63 11.00 -2.70 13.05
N GLU A 64 11.19 -1.95 14.11
CA GLU A 64 10.85 -2.40 15.46
C GLU A 64 9.95 -1.39 16.13
N THR A 65 9.05 -1.87 16.96
CA THR A 65 8.16 -1.01 17.71
C THR A 65 7.69 -1.74 18.95
N SER A 66 7.39 -0.98 20.00
CA SER A 66 6.76 -1.53 21.20
C SER A 66 5.25 -1.43 21.12
N ALA A 67 4.71 -0.80 20.08
CA ALA A 67 3.27 -0.67 19.93
C ALA A 67 2.65 -2.02 19.57
N SER A 68 1.42 -2.24 20.03
CA SER A 68 0.71 -3.46 19.69
C SER A 68 0.35 -3.45 18.22
N PRO A 69 0.37 -4.63 17.56
CA PRO A 69 -0.03 -4.70 16.17
C PRO A 69 -1.47 -4.25 15.98
N ARG A 70 -1.73 -3.62 14.85
CA ARG A 70 -3.06 -3.17 14.50
C ARG A 70 -3.87 -4.36 13.97
N ASN A 71 -5.13 -4.39 14.33
CA ASN A 71 -6.03 -5.39 13.79
C ASN A 71 -6.49 -4.93 12.42
N ARG A 72 -6.34 -5.80 11.42
CA ARG A 72 -6.68 -5.45 10.04
C ARG A 72 -8.14 -5.12 9.86
N GLU A 73 -9.01 -5.89 10.50
CA GLU A 73 -10.44 -5.66 10.39
C GLU A 73 -10.85 -4.35 11.02
N GLU A 74 -10.27 -4.04 12.16
CA GLU A 74 -10.56 -2.78 12.83
C GLU A 74 -10.11 -1.59 12.02
N GLU A 75 -8.92 -1.69 11.42
CA GLU A 75 -8.42 -0.60 10.59
C GLU A 75 -9.26 -0.43 9.33
N ALA A 76 -9.71 -1.52 8.75
CA ALA A 76 -10.59 -1.46 7.59
C ALA A 76 -11.93 -0.83 7.95
N ALA A 77 -12.46 -1.17 9.12
CA ALA A 77 -13.71 -0.58 9.59
C ALA A 77 -13.56 0.92 9.80
N LYS A 78 -12.45 1.33 10.41
CA LYS A 78 -12.19 2.76 10.59
C LYS A 78 -12.09 3.48 9.26
N ALA A 79 -11.44 2.87 8.30
CA ALA A 79 -11.31 3.46 6.96
C ALA A 79 -12.68 3.61 6.30
N ARG A 80 -13.55 2.60 6.44
CA ARG A 80 -14.89 2.66 5.90
C ARG A 80 -15.70 3.77 6.57
N GLN A 81 -15.56 3.91 7.88
CA GLN A 81 -16.26 4.96 8.61
C GLN A 81 -15.80 6.35 8.18
N ARG A 82 -14.50 6.52 7.97
CA ARG A 82 -13.98 7.80 7.50
C ARG A 82 -14.48 8.13 6.10
N ALA A 83 -14.53 7.13 5.24
CA ALA A 83 -15.03 7.31 3.89
C ALA A 83 -16.52 7.66 3.91
N ALA A 84 -17.29 6.98 4.73
CA ALA A 84 -18.71 7.25 4.85
C ALA A 84 -18.97 8.67 5.37
N ALA A 85 -18.19 9.10 6.35
CA ALA A 85 -18.33 10.44 6.88
C ALA A 85 -17.98 11.50 5.84
N ARG A 86 -17.04 11.17 4.95
CA ARG A 86 -16.58 12.12 3.94
C ARG A 86 -17.49 12.18 2.73
N PHE A 87 -18.00 11.02 2.31
CA PHE A 87 -18.75 10.93 1.06
C PHE A 87 -20.19 10.50 1.25
N GLY A 88 -20.40 9.70 2.21
CA GLY A 88 -21.65 9.04 2.36
C GLY A 88 -22.59 9.69 3.26
N ARG A 89 -22.81 10.89 3.35
CA ARG A 89 -23.69 11.39 4.14
C ARG A 89 -24.93 10.99 3.81
N PRO A 90 -25.52 10.43 4.55
CA PRO A 90 -26.78 9.94 4.31
C PRO A 90 -27.54 11.11 4.18
N ALA A 91 -28.05 11.09 3.37
CA ALA A 91 -28.81 12.04 3.26
C ALA A 91 -29.75 12.04 4.23
N SER A 92 -29.68 11.71 4.56
CA SER A 92 -30.29 11.70 5.17
C SER A 92 -30.65 11.90 5.57
N ALA A 93 -30.28 12.01 5.49
CA ALA A 93 -30.56 12.11 5.82
C ALA A 93 -31.07 12.12 5.83
#